data_e9bc1e6e52d412f5058a6ea0d7fd870d
#
_entry.id   e9bc1e6e52d412f5058a6ea0d7fd870d
#
_cell.length_a   1.000
_cell.length_b   1.000
_cell.length_c   1.000
_cell.angle_alpha   90.00
_cell.angle_beta   90.00
_cell.angle_gamma   90.00
#
_symmetry.space_group_name_H-M   'P 1'
#
loop_
_entity.id
_entity.type
_entity.pdbx_description
1 polymer ?
#
loop_
_entity_poly.entity_id
_entity_poly.type
_entity_poly.pdbx_seq_one_letter_code
_entity_poly.pdbx_strand_id
1 'polypeptide(L)'
;ETAVVPAQLTASCVHQLPGTETAGTVHIPWAMGLIGTRSLDTEIPGINELEARAEDRIRFGIVAYDALQTIRAEGDAADPAVMATFEAHSADLGFAFLLLRYIDDPRQASDAQITQAAEDTIPTVWPLFWAFRIMVALGFAFIGLMAYFFYRASFRGMQFPRWALWGAVAVIPTPWIAAELGWFVAE
;
A
#
# COMPACT_ATOMS: atom_id res chain seq x y z
N GLU A 1 16.74 -4.98 18.30
CA GLU A 1 17.21 -3.61 17.99
C GLU A 1 16.39 -3.13 16.79
N THR A 2 15.30 -2.43 17.09
CA THR A 2 14.37 -1.87 16.11
C THR A 2 15.11 -0.73 15.39
N ALA A 3 15.51 -0.95 14.16
CA ALA A 3 16.01 0.10 13.30
C ALA A 3 14.85 1.04 12.96
N VAL A 4 14.65 2.05 13.80
CA VAL A 4 13.80 3.20 13.49
C VAL A 4 14.43 3.92 12.30
N VAL A 5 13.79 3.78 11.16
CA VAL A 5 14.23 4.42 9.92
C VAL A 5 13.61 5.82 9.89
N PRO A 6 14.37 6.90 10.11
CA PRO A 6 13.83 8.25 10.09
C PRO A 6 13.24 8.56 8.71
N ALA A 7 12.22 9.44 8.66
CA ALA A 7 11.53 9.88 7.44
C ALA A 7 12.44 10.47 6.33
N GLN A 8 13.73 10.49 6.56
CA GLN A 8 14.77 10.92 5.62
C GLN A 8 15.12 9.86 4.58
N LEU A 9 14.53 8.68 4.61
CA LEU A 9 14.99 7.56 3.81
C LEU A 9 14.23 7.39 2.51
N THR A 10 15.01 7.60 1.51
CA THR A 10 15.08 6.95 0.18
C THR A 10 13.77 6.67 -0.54
N ALA A 11 13.54 7.40 -1.62
CA ALA A 11 12.61 7.07 -2.70
C ALA A 11 12.96 5.74 -3.42
N SER A 12 13.51 4.76 -2.72
CA SER A 12 13.69 3.41 -3.22
C SER A 12 13.25 2.43 -2.15
N CYS A 13 11.96 2.06 -2.17
CA CYS A 13 11.54 0.77 -1.63
C CYS A 13 12.13 -0.33 -2.52
N VAL A 14 13.43 -0.54 -2.41
CA VAL A 14 14.03 -1.80 -2.81
C VAL A 14 13.93 -2.69 -1.59
N HIS A 15 13.29 -3.83 -1.74
CA HIS A 15 13.35 -4.94 -0.82
C HIS A 15 14.83 -5.13 -0.44
N GLN A 16 15.22 -4.65 0.74
CA GLN A 16 16.55 -4.88 1.26
C GLN A 16 16.63 -6.34 1.70
N LEU A 17 17.08 -7.17 0.79
CA LEU A 17 17.69 -8.43 1.20
C LEU A 17 18.87 -8.06 2.12
N PRO A 18 18.98 -8.67 3.30
CA PRO A 18 20.08 -8.38 4.20
C PRO A 18 21.41 -8.62 3.46
N GLY A 19 22.21 -7.55 3.32
CA GLY A 19 23.54 -7.59 2.69
C GLY A 19 23.69 -6.94 1.32
N THR A 20 22.66 -6.37 0.70
CA THR A 20 22.81 -5.62 -0.56
C THR A 20 22.94 -4.13 -0.31
N GLU A 21 24.16 -3.60 -0.43
CA GLU A 21 24.36 -2.16 -0.56
C GLU A 21 23.77 -1.69 -1.89
N THR A 22 22.81 -0.78 -1.83
CA THR A 22 22.20 -0.20 -3.03
C THR A 22 23.15 0.85 -3.62
N ALA A 23 24.00 0.44 -4.56
CA ALA A 23 24.79 1.36 -5.35
C ALA A 23 23.86 2.17 -6.26
N GLY A 24 23.90 3.51 -6.14
CA GLY A 24 23.22 4.43 -7.05
C GLY A 24 21.86 4.98 -6.62
N THR A 25 21.56 5.01 -5.32
CA THR A 25 20.37 5.68 -4.80
C THR A 25 20.54 7.19 -4.70
N VAL A 26 19.62 7.94 -5.27
CA VAL A 26 19.54 9.40 -5.07
C VAL A 26 18.68 9.65 -3.84
N HIS A 27 19.30 10.19 -2.78
CA HIS A 27 18.62 10.57 -1.56
C HIS A 27 17.99 11.96 -1.71
N ILE A 28 16.68 12.03 -1.72
CA ILE A 28 15.93 13.29 -1.66
C ILE A 28 15.33 13.39 -0.26
N PRO A 29 15.89 14.26 0.62
CA PRO A 29 15.37 14.41 1.98
C PRO A 29 13.87 14.78 1.94
N TRP A 30 13.10 14.27 2.89
CA TRP A 30 11.67 14.54 3.12
C TRP A 30 10.70 14.22 1.97
N ALA A 31 11.18 13.81 0.79
CA ALA A 31 10.31 13.54 -0.35
C ALA A 31 9.26 12.46 -0.05
N MET A 32 9.65 11.40 0.66
CA MET A 32 8.76 10.31 1.03
C MET A 32 7.70 10.75 2.06
N GLY A 33 8.10 11.49 3.08
CA GLY A 33 7.18 12.04 4.08
C GLY A 33 6.18 13.01 3.45
N LEU A 34 6.64 13.91 2.59
CA LEU A 34 5.77 14.89 1.92
C LEU A 34 4.75 14.23 0.99
N ILE A 35 5.15 13.20 0.23
CA ILE A 35 4.30 12.52 -0.75
C ILE A 35 3.37 11.52 -0.06
N GLY A 36 3.89 10.71 0.87
CA GLY A 36 3.15 9.62 1.50
C GLY A 36 2.31 10.07 2.68
N THR A 37 2.89 10.80 3.63
CA THR A 37 2.22 11.19 4.89
C THR A 37 1.79 12.64 4.95
N ARG A 38 2.17 13.47 3.99
CA ARG A 38 2.00 14.93 4.00
C ARG A 38 2.59 15.58 5.25
N SER A 39 3.55 14.94 5.87
CA SER A 39 4.27 15.37 7.06
C SER A 39 5.76 15.20 6.86
N LEU A 40 6.56 16.06 7.51
CA LEU A 40 8.02 15.97 7.49
C LEU A 40 8.56 15.10 8.62
N ASP A 41 7.77 14.88 9.67
CA ASP A 41 8.20 14.25 10.93
C ASP A 41 7.51 12.90 11.19
N THR A 42 6.56 12.49 10.37
CA THR A 42 5.87 11.21 10.57
C THR A 42 6.78 10.05 10.16
N GLU A 43 7.03 9.15 11.08
CA GLU A 43 7.75 7.90 10.81
C GLU A 43 6.89 6.99 9.92
N ILE A 44 7.52 6.43 8.89
CA ILE A 44 6.89 5.45 8.01
C ILE A 44 7.30 4.06 8.47
N PRO A 45 6.37 3.23 8.97
CA PRO A 45 6.70 1.90 9.46
C PRO A 45 7.27 1.03 8.32
N GLY A 46 8.26 0.21 8.64
CA GLY A 46 8.80 -0.78 7.73
C GLY A 46 7.85 -1.97 7.55
N ILE A 47 8.10 -2.80 6.52
CA ILE A 47 7.26 -3.98 6.24
C ILE A 47 7.20 -4.91 7.44
N ASN A 48 8.32 -5.21 8.09
CA ASN A 48 8.36 -6.08 9.26
C ASN A 48 7.57 -5.52 10.45
N GLU A 49 7.55 -4.20 10.60
CA GLU A 49 6.76 -3.54 11.65
C GLU A 49 5.26 -3.57 11.33
N LEU A 50 4.89 -3.45 10.05
CA LEU A 50 3.50 -3.60 9.61
C LEU A 50 3.00 -5.03 9.82
N GLU A 51 3.84 -6.02 9.56
CA GLU A 51 3.56 -7.43 9.80
C GLU A 51 3.31 -7.72 11.29
N ALA A 52 4.23 -7.28 12.16
CA ALA A 52 4.07 -7.41 13.60
C ALA A 52 2.79 -6.73 14.11
N ARG A 53 2.49 -5.53 13.61
CA ARG A 53 1.24 -4.83 13.94
C ARG A 53 0.00 -5.58 13.42
N ALA A 54 0.10 -6.22 12.25
CA ALA A 54 -0.99 -7.02 11.71
C ALA A 54 -1.24 -8.27 12.58
N GLU A 55 -0.20 -8.95 13.05
CA GLU A 55 -0.34 -10.06 13.99
C GLU A 55 -1.06 -9.64 15.29
N ASP A 56 -0.64 -8.52 15.90
CA ASP A 56 -1.28 -7.98 17.10
C ASP A 56 -2.77 -7.67 16.84
N ARG A 57 -3.09 -7.05 15.71
CA ARG A 57 -4.46 -6.74 15.33
C ARG A 57 -5.30 -7.99 15.06
N ILE A 58 -4.71 -9.04 14.51
CA ILE A 58 -5.39 -10.33 14.34
C ILE A 58 -5.71 -10.93 15.73
N ARG A 59 -4.76 -10.90 16.67
CA ARG A 59 -4.98 -11.39 18.03
C ARG A 59 -6.08 -10.61 18.76
N PHE A 60 -6.09 -9.28 18.66
CA PHE A 60 -7.17 -8.45 19.21
C PHE A 60 -8.51 -8.70 18.48
N GLY A 61 -8.47 -8.95 17.18
CA GLY A 61 -9.64 -9.33 16.39
C GLY A 61 -10.26 -10.64 16.85
N ILE A 62 -9.44 -11.65 17.22
CA ILE A 62 -9.94 -12.92 17.78
C ILE A 62 -10.69 -12.67 19.10
N VAL A 63 -10.16 -11.80 19.97
CA VAL A 63 -10.83 -11.44 21.24
C VAL A 63 -12.17 -10.74 20.95
N ALA A 64 -12.21 -9.82 19.99
CA ALA A 64 -13.44 -9.15 19.58
C ALA A 64 -14.44 -10.14 18.97
N TYR A 65 -13.97 -11.10 18.19
CA TYR A 65 -14.82 -12.14 17.58
C TYR A 65 -15.45 -13.04 18.63
N ASP A 66 -14.69 -13.48 19.65
CA ASP A 66 -15.18 -14.30 20.75
C ASP A 66 -16.24 -13.55 21.57
N ALA A 67 -15.96 -12.29 21.93
CA ALA A 67 -16.92 -11.43 22.61
C ALA A 67 -18.20 -11.25 21.78
N LEU A 68 -18.09 -11.05 20.45
CA LEU A 68 -19.25 -10.95 19.57
C LEU A 68 -20.10 -12.23 19.54
N GLN A 69 -19.45 -13.39 19.52
CA GLN A 69 -20.17 -14.67 19.54
C GLN A 69 -20.93 -14.85 20.86
N THR A 70 -20.32 -14.47 21.98
CA THR A 70 -20.96 -14.50 23.30
C THR A 70 -22.17 -13.55 23.34
N ILE A 71 -22.03 -12.31 22.90
CA ILE A 71 -23.13 -11.33 22.81
C ILE A 71 -24.27 -11.87 21.94
N ARG A 72 -23.97 -12.52 20.80
CA ARG A 72 -24.99 -13.12 19.93
C ARG A 72 -25.71 -14.30 20.56
N ALA A 73 -25.03 -15.07 21.39
CA ALA A 73 -25.63 -16.22 22.07
C ALA A 73 -26.51 -15.82 23.26
N GLU A 74 -26.12 -14.80 24.00
CA GLU A 74 -26.78 -14.34 25.24
C GLU A 74 -27.80 -13.22 24.98
N GLY A 75 -27.71 -12.53 23.85
CA GLY A 75 -28.60 -11.42 23.49
C GLY A 75 -28.54 -10.27 24.49
N ASP A 76 -29.73 -9.81 24.93
CA ASP A 76 -29.86 -8.69 25.88
C ASP A 76 -29.35 -9.03 27.30
N ALA A 77 -29.04 -10.31 27.59
CA ALA A 77 -28.51 -10.77 28.87
C ALA A 77 -26.98 -10.80 28.91
N ALA A 78 -26.31 -10.34 27.84
CA ALA A 78 -24.85 -10.35 27.76
C ALA A 78 -24.22 -9.53 28.88
N ASP A 79 -23.14 -10.08 29.47
CA ASP A 79 -22.40 -9.42 30.55
C ASP A 79 -21.83 -8.07 30.07
N PRO A 80 -22.03 -6.97 30.81
CA PRO A 80 -21.42 -5.68 30.49
C PRO A 80 -19.92 -5.73 30.29
N ALA A 81 -19.20 -6.65 30.95
CA ALA A 81 -17.78 -6.86 30.77
C ALA A 81 -17.43 -7.38 29.35
N VAL A 82 -18.27 -8.27 28.81
CA VAL A 82 -18.10 -8.78 27.43
C VAL A 82 -18.38 -7.68 26.41
N MET A 83 -19.39 -6.85 26.65
CA MET A 83 -19.67 -5.70 25.80
C MET A 83 -18.53 -4.68 25.80
N ALA A 84 -17.97 -4.37 26.96
CA ALA A 84 -16.80 -3.48 27.07
C ALA A 84 -15.56 -4.07 26.34
N THR A 85 -15.36 -5.39 26.43
CA THR A 85 -14.27 -6.08 25.70
C THR A 85 -14.48 -5.97 24.18
N PHE A 86 -15.70 -6.18 23.71
CA PHE A 86 -16.03 -6.02 22.30
C PHE A 86 -15.80 -4.57 21.83
N GLU A 87 -16.28 -3.58 22.57
CA GLU A 87 -16.09 -2.17 22.22
C GLU A 87 -14.58 -1.81 22.12
N ALA A 88 -13.78 -2.29 23.06
CA ALA A 88 -12.34 -2.03 23.10
C ALA A 88 -11.59 -2.57 21.86
N HIS A 89 -12.04 -3.69 21.29
CA HIS A 89 -11.37 -4.38 20.19
C HIS A 89 -12.19 -4.45 18.90
N SER A 90 -13.34 -3.80 18.84
CA SER A 90 -14.25 -3.83 17.68
C SER A 90 -13.61 -3.35 16.38
N ALA A 91 -12.68 -2.41 16.47
CA ALA A 91 -11.94 -1.89 15.31
C ALA A 91 -11.05 -2.97 14.65
N ASP A 92 -10.65 -4.00 15.39
CA ASP A 92 -9.78 -5.06 14.91
C ASP A 92 -10.54 -6.33 14.50
N LEU A 93 -11.85 -6.36 14.68
CA LEU A 93 -12.71 -7.50 14.33
C LEU A 93 -12.50 -7.98 12.89
N GLY A 94 -12.32 -7.05 11.95
CA GLY A 94 -12.07 -7.35 10.54
C GLY A 94 -10.83 -8.20 10.31
N PHE A 95 -9.82 -8.08 11.17
CA PHE A 95 -8.59 -8.87 11.08
C PHE A 95 -8.79 -10.33 11.49
N ALA A 96 -9.73 -10.62 12.40
CA ALA A 96 -10.10 -12.01 12.71
C ALA A 96 -10.69 -12.74 11.49
N PHE A 97 -11.39 -12.04 10.61
CA PHE A 97 -11.97 -12.64 9.40
C PHE A 97 -10.93 -13.07 8.36
N LEU A 98 -9.70 -12.55 8.42
CA LEU A 98 -8.60 -13.03 7.58
C LEU A 98 -8.30 -14.51 7.87
N LEU A 99 -8.48 -14.95 9.11
CA LEU A 99 -8.27 -16.34 9.52
C LEU A 99 -9.29 -17.30 8.92
N LEU A 100 -10.48 -16.83 8.53
CA LEU A 100 -11.50 -17.68 7.88
C LEU A 100 -11.04 -18.26 6.53
N ARG A 101 -9.94 -17.76 5.97
CA ARG A 101 -9.30 -18.35 4.80
C ARG A 101 -8.61 -19.68 5.13
N TYR A 102 -8.20 -19.87 6.37
CA TYR A 102 -7.38 -21.00 6.83
C TYR A 102 -8.09 -21.93 7.81
N ILE A 103 -9.07 -21.41 8.54
CA ILE A 103 -9.80 -22.14 9.58
C ILE A 103 -11.24 -21.63 9.68
N ASP A 104 -12.18 -22.53 9.97
CA ASP A 104 -13.61 -22.19 10.10
C ASP A 104 -13.91 -21.34 11.35
N ASP A 105 -13.16 -21.54 12.43
CA ASP A 105 -13.32 -20.79 13.69
C ASP A 105 -12.03 -20.05 14.05
N PRO A 106 -11.99 -18.71 13.94
CA PRO A 106 -10.82 -17.89 14.29
C PRO A 106 -10.28 -18.12 15.70
N ARG A 107 -11.12 -18.54 16.64
CA ARG A 107 -10.73 -18.80 18.04
C ARG A 107 -9.77 -19.97 18.20
N GLN A 108 -9.73 -20.88 17.23
CA GLN A 108 -8.89 -22.08 17.23
C GLN A 108 -7.61 -21.89 16.41
N ALA A 109 -7.34 -20.67 15.95
CA ALA A 109 -6.19 -20.39 15.12
C ALA A 109 -4.87 -20.63 15.87
N SER A 110 -3.95 -21.34 15.21
CA SER A 110 -2.58 -21.50 15.71
C SER A 110 -1.74 -20.24 15.41
N ASP A 111 -0.65 -20.06 16.18
CA ASP A 111 0.27 -18.95 15.92
C ASP A 111 0.80 -18.94 14.48
N ALA A 112 1.07 -20.11 13.89
CA ALA A 112 1.50 -20.21 12.50
C ALA A 112 0.45 -19.68 11.49
N GLN A 113 -0.83 -19.91 11.77
CA GLN A 113 -1.92 -19.39 10.93
C GLN A 113 -2.10 -17.87 11.11
N ILE A 114 -1.86 -17.36 12.31
CA ILE A 114 -1.88 -15.91 12.59
C ILE A 114 -0.75 -15.22 11.81
N THR A 115 0.48 -15.73 11.91
CA THR A 115 1.62 -15.19 11.15
C THR A 115 1.36 -15.27 9.65
N GLN A 116 0.86 -16.39 9.14
CA GLN A 116 0.53 -16.52 7.73
C GLN A 116 -0.56 -15.54 7.28
N ALA A 117 -1.59 -15.33 8.11
CA ALA A 117 -2.64 -14.35 7.82
C ALA A 117 -2.10 -12.91 7.86
N ALA A 118 -1.12 -12.62 8.73
CA ALA A 118 -0.44 -11.32 8.76
C ALA A 118 0.42 -11.08 7.52
N GLU A 119 1.22 -12.08 7.10
CA GLU A 119 2.00 -12.04 5.86
C GLU A 119 1.11 -11.76 4.64
N ASP A 120 -0.05 -12.39 4.56
CA ASP A 120 -1.02 -12.21 3.47
C ASP A 120 -1.65 -10.80 3.41
N THR A 121 -1.51 -9.99 4.47
CA THR A 121 -1.93 -8.58 4.44
C THR A 121 -0.95 -7.72 3.66
N ILE A 122 0.29 -8.22 3.44
CA ILE A 122 1.32 -7.50 2.72
C ILE A 122 1.19 -7.80 1.22
N PRO A 123 0.89 -6.81 0.39
CA PRO A 123 0.78 -7.03 -1.04
C PRO A 123 2.14 -7.39 -1.64
N THR A 124 2.12 -8.18 -2.73
CA THR A 124 3.34 -8.51 -3.48
C THR A 124 4.03 -7.24 -3.99
N VAL A 125 5.17 -6.90 -3.41
CA VAL A 125 5.89 -5.63 -3.66
C VAL A 125 6.32 -5.48 -5.12
N TRP A 126 6.78 -6.58 -5.77
CA TRP A 126 7.36 -6.51 -7.11
C TRP A 126 6.41 -5.99 -8.19
N PRO A 127 5.19 -6.51 -8.37
CA PRO A 127 4.27 -5.99 -9.38
C PRO A 127 3.80 -4.56 -9.08
N LEU A 128 3.55 -4.23 -7.78
CA LEU A 128 3.17 -2.87 -7.39
C LEU A 128 4.26 -1.86 -7.73
N PHE A 129 5.51 -2.20 -7.44
CA PHE A 129 6.67 -1.39 -7.73
C PHE A 129 6.82 -1.03 -9.21
N TRP A 130 6.64 -2.02 -10.10
CA TRP A 130 6.72 -1.78 -11.53
C TRP A 130 5.48 -1.07 -12.07
N ALA A 131 4.29 -1.43 -11.61
CA ALA A 131 3.04 -0.76 -11.99
C ALA A 131 3.10 0.74 -11.69
N PHE A 132 3.51 1.10 -10.48
CA PHE A 132 3.69 2.51 -10.09
C PHE A 132 4.71 3.24 -10.96
N ARG A 133 5.86 2.64 -11.24
CA ARG A 133 6.89 3.27 -12.09
C ARG A 133 6.44 3.47 -13.51
N ILE A 134 5.77 2.48 -14.09
CA ILE A 134 5.24 2.59 -15.45
C ILE A 134 4.18 3.69 -15.50
N MET A 135 3.27 3.74 -14.52
CA MET A 135 2.26 4.79 -14.42
C MET A 135 2.89 6.19 -14.39
N VAL A 136 3.90 6.39 -13.54
CA VAL A 136 4.61 7.67 -13.43
C VAL A 136 5.37 8.01 -14.71
N ALA A 137 6.05 7.04 -15.32
CA ALA A 137 6.76 7.23 -16.60
C ALA A 137 5.83 7.62 -17.73
N LEU A 138 4.64 7.00 -17.83
CA LEU A 138 3.61 7.37 -18.80
C LEU A 138 3.12 8.81 -18.56
N GLY A 139 2.93 9.21 -17.30
CA GLY A 139 2.56 10.58 -16.95
C GLY A 139 3.60 11.61 -17.41
N PHE A 140 4.88 11.37 -17.15
CA PHE A 140 5.96 12.24 -17.61
C PHE A 140 6.10 12.25 -19.12
N ALA A 141 5.96 11.10 -19.79
CA ALA A 141 5.97 11.02 -21.25
C ALA A 141 4.84 11.85 -21.87
N PHE A 142 3.65 11.80 -21.29
CA PHE A 142 2.50 12.59 -21.69
C PHE A 142 2.76 14.10 -21.55
N ILE A 143 3.26 14.53 -20.38
CA ILE A 143 3.61 15.93 -20.12
C ILE A 143 4.68 16.40 -21.11
N GLY A 144 5.72 15.59 -21.34
CA GLY A 144 6.80 15.90 -22.28
C GLY A 144 6.28 16.06 -23.73
N LEU A 145 5.38 15.17 -24.14
CA LEU A 145 4.77 15.25 -25.47
C LEU A 145 3.91 16.51 -25.62
N MET A 146 3.07 16.81 -24.61
CA MET A 146 2.24 18.03 -24.62
C MET A 146 3.10 19.30 -24.63
N ALA A 147 4.15 19.34 -23.83
CA ALA A 147 5.10 20.45 -23.80
C ALA A 147 5.79 20.63 -25.18
N TYR A 148 6.18 19.54 -25.83
CA TYR A 148 6.75 19.57 -27.17
C TYR A 148 5.77 20.13 -28.19
N PHE A 149 4.51 19.67 -28.22
CA PHE A 149 3.49 20.18 -29.13
C PHE A 149 3.20 21.66 -28.87
N PHE A 150 3.09 22.05 -27.60
CA PHE A 150 2.90 23.45 -27.21
C PHE A 150 4.05 24.34 -27.69
N TYR A 151 5.29 23.93 -27.44
CA TYR A 151 6.49 24.65 -27.88
C TYR A 151 6.52 24.81 -29.39
N ARG A 152 6.25 23.74 -30.15
CA ARG A 152 6.25 23.76 -31.60
C ARG A 152 5.15 24.67 -32.17
N ALA A 153 3.95 24.60 -31.62
CA ALA A 153 2.84 25.43 -32.05
C ALA A 153 3.08 26.93 -31.77
N SER A 154 3.68 27.23 -30.61
CA SER A 154 3.90 28.62 -30.17
C SER A 154 5.09 29.29 -30.86
N PHE A 155 6.18 28.57 -31.10
CA PHE A 155 7.45 29.17 -31.51
C PHE A 155 7.94 28.77 -32.91
N ARG A 156 7.48 27.66 -33.48
CA ARG A 156 7.99 27.13 -34.75
C ARG A 156 6.93 26.90 -35.83
N GLY A 157 5.72 27.35 -35.59
CA GLY A 157 4.59 27.10 -36.48
C GLY A 157 4.07 25.67 -36.39
N MET A 158 2.90 25.42 -36.98
CA MET A 158 2.15 24.15 -36.82
C MET A 158 2.66 23.01 -37.70
N GLN A 159 3.92 23.02 -38.10
CA GLN A 159 4.52 21.93 -38.88
C GLN A 159 5.11 20.90 -37.94
N PHE A 160 4.44 19.74 -37.81
CA PHE A 160 4.88 18.64 -36.96
C PHE A 160 5.54 17.55 -37.82
N PRO A 161 6.69 17.01 -37.37
CA PRO A 161 7.32 15.88 -38.03
C PRO A 161 6.47 14.61 -37.87
N ARG A 162 6.55 13.71 -38.83
CA ARG A 162 5.73 12.47 -38.83
C ARG A 162 5.89 11.64 -37.58
N TRP A 163 7.10 11.57 -37.01
CA TRP A 163 7.32 10.81 -35.76
C TRP A 163 6.53 11.38 -34.56
N ALA A 164 6.40 12.71 -34.50
CA ALA A 164 5.62 13.34 -33.42
C ALA A 164 4.11 13.06 -33.56
N LEU A 165 3.61 13.06 -34.82
CA LEU A 165 2.22 12.69 -35.08
C LEU A 165 1.93 11.23 -34.73
N TRP A 166 2.84 10.31 -35.07
CA TRP A 166 2.75 8.92 -34.65
C TRP A 166 2.84 8.78 -33.14
N GLY A 167 3.70 9.56 -32.47
CA GLY A 167 3.77 9.64 -31.02
C GLY A 167 2.45 10.10 -30.39
N ALA A 168 1.80 11.11 -30.98
CA ALA A 168 0.49 11.57 -30.52
C ALA A 168 -0.59 10.49 -30.62
N VAL A 169 -0.59 9.70 -31.68
CA VAL A 169 -1.52 8.58 -31.86
C VAL A 169 -1.21 7.46 -30.83
N ALA A 170 0.06 7.14 -30.65
CA ALA A 170 0.49 6.10 -29.70
C ALA A 170 0.16 6.45 -28.22
N VAL A 171 0.06 7.73 -27.90
CA VAL A 171 -0.26 8.21 -26.56
C VAL A 171 -1.76 8.12 -26.22
N ILE A 172 -2.65 8.01 -27.23
CA ILE A 172 -4.11 7.96 -26.97
C ILE A 172 -4.52 6.89 -25.95
N PRO A 173 -4.03 5.64 -25.99
CA PRO A 173 -4.38 4.63 -24.99
C PRO A 173 -3.63 4.79 -23.65
N THR A 174 -2.57 5.58 -23.57
CA THR A 174 -1.71 5.63 -22.37
C THR A 174 -2.38 6.18 -21.11
N PRO A 175 -3.30 7.18 -21.15
CA PRO A 175 -4.04 7.59 -19.97
C PRO A 175 -4.90 6.47 -19.39
N TRP A 176 -5.50 5.64 -20.26
CA TRP A 176 -6.26 4.48 -19.81
C TRP A 176 -5.36 3.44 -19.14
N ILE A 177 -4.26 3.09 -19.78
CA ILE A 177 -3.28 2.16 -19.20
C ILE A 177 -2.76 2.69 -17.85
N ALA A 178 -2.47 3.99 -17.75
CA ALA A 178 -2.02 4.61 -16.52
C ALA A 178 -3.09 4.56 -15.42
N ALA A 179 -4.37 4.74 -15.77
CA ALA A 179 -5.49 4.64 -14.85
C ALA A 179 -5.67 3.21 -14.32
N GLU A 180 -5.60 2.19 -15.19
CA GLU A 180 -5.68 0.79 -14.81
C GLU A 180 -4.51 0.38 -13.91
N LEU A 181 -3.28 0.81 -14.23
CA LEU A 181 -2.12 0.59 -13.38
C LEU A 181 -2.26 1.28 -12.02
N GLY A 182 -2.83 2.49 -11.99
CA GLY A 182 -3.12 3.22 -10.77
C GLY A 182 -4.15 2.50 -9.90
N TRP A 183 -5.21 1.97 -10.52
CA TRP A 183 -6.20 1.17 -9.83
C TRP A 183 -5.59 -0.12 -9.26
N PHE A 184 -4.79 -0.82 -10.05
CA PHE A 184 -4.07 -2.03 -9.60
C PHE A 184 -3.14 -1.76 -8.41
N VAL A 185 -2.55 -0.57 -8.32
CA VAL A 185 -1.69 -0.18 -7.18
C VAL A 185 -2.52 0.19 -5.94
N ALA A 186 -3.76 0.66 -6.12
CA ALA A 186 -4.63 1.09 -5.03
C ALA A 186 -5.44 -0.05 -4.38
N GLU A 187 -5.73 -1.12 -5.14
CA GLU A 187 -6.46 -2.32 -4.70
C GLU A 187 -5.53 -3.41 -4.16
#